data_833c61762f7ecec40f883daf5ca4521c
#
_entry.id   833c61762f7ecec40f883daf5ca4521c
#
_cell.length_a   1.000
_cell.length_b   1.000
_cell.length_c   1.000
_cell.angle_alpha   90.00
_cell.angle_beta   90.00
_cell.angle_gamma   90.00
#
_symmetry.space_group_name_H-M   'P 1'
#
loop_
_entity.id
_entity.type
_entity.pdbx_description
1 polymer ?
#
loop_
_entity_poly.entity_id
_entity_poly.type
_entity_poly.pdbx_seq_one_letter_code
_entity_poly.pdbx_strand_id
1 'polypeptide(L)'
;MKRILVFGMTENPGGVENFLMTYYRRIDRSAIQFDFLCNTHSKVAFEDELIGLGARMFHITSRRENRRRFYEELNSLFREKAGEWHAIWVNVSSLANIDYLIAAKKAGIRKRIIHSHNSGNMEGMIRRILHEGNRMRIGK
;
A
#
# COMPACT_ATOMS: atom_id res chain seq x y z
N MET A 1 10.95 3.46 15.33
CA MET A 1 10.78 3.14 13.90
C MET A 1 9.31 3.10 13.56
N LYS A 2 8.94 3.76 12.46
CA LYS A 2 7.56 3.78 12.00
C LYS A 2 7.38 2.76 10.89
N ARG A 3 6.28 2.02 10.91
CA ARG A 3 5.94 1.09 9.82
C ARG A 3 4.79 1.65 8.99
N ILE A 4 4.92 1.52 7.69
CA ILE A 4 3.93 2.00 6.72
C ILE A 4 3.47 0.81 5.90
N LEU A 5 2.16 0.62 5.82
CA LEU A 5 1.60 -0.42 4.97
C LEU A 5 1.49 0.11 3.55
N VAL A 6 2.08 -0.59 2.60
CA VAL A 6 2.13 -0.17 1.20
C VAL A 6 1.35 -1.17 0.34
N PHE A 7 0.47 -0.66 -0.50
CA PHE A 7 -0.23 -1.46 -1.50
C PHE A 7 0.18 -1.00 -2.90
N GLY A 8 0.42 -1.95 -3.79
CA GLY A 8 0.72 -1.63 -5.18
C GLY A 8 1.65 -2.62 -5.87
N MET A 9 2.27 -3.52 -5.10
CA MET A 9 3.13 -4.54 -5.71
C MET A 9 2.29 -5.64 -6.33
N THR A 10 2.62 -6.02 -7.56
CA THR A 10 2.00 -7.15 -8.23
C THR A 10 3.06 -8.13 -8.68
N GLU A 11 2.64 -9.22 -9.31
CA GLU A 11 3.56 -10.23 -9.81
C GLU A 11 4.44 -9.73 -10.96
N ASN A 12 4.02 -8.68 -11.64
CA ASN A 12 4.70 -8.17 -12.83
C ASN A 12 5.52 -6.92 -12.51
N PRO A 13 6.83 -6.92 -12.80
CA PRO A 13 7.67 -5.76 -12.51
C PRO A 13 7.42 -4.64 -13.51
N GLY A 14 6.40 -3.84 -13.26
CA GLY A 14 6.03 -2.70 -14.08
C GLY A 14 6.45 -1.38 -13.46
N GLY A 15 5.83 -0.29 -13.92
CA GLY A 15 6.19 1.06 -13.48
C GLY A 15 5.99 1.28 -11.99
N VAL A 16 4.86 0.82 -11.45
CA VAL A 16 4.57 0.99 -10.03
C VAL A 16 5.56 0.18 -9.18
N GLU A 17 5.78 -1.07 -9.55
CA GLU A 17 6.69 -1.94 -8.81
C GLU A 17 8.11 -1.38 -8.80
N ASN A 18 8.59 -0.92 -9.94
CA ASN A 18 9.93 -0.33 -10.03
C ASN A 18 10.03 0.99 -9.26
N PHE A 19 8.98 1.80 -9.29
CA PHE A 19 8.93 3.03 -8.52
C PHE A 19 9.04 2.73 -7.02
N LEU A 20 8.24 1.78 -6.54
CA LEU A 20 8.24 1.43 -5.13
C LEU A 20 9.59 0.85 -4.69
N MET A 21 10.18 0.00 -5.52
CA MET A 21 11.50 -0.56 -5.20
C MET A 21 12.58 0.51 -5.16
N THR A 22 12.56 1.42 -6.12
CA THR A 22 13.53 2.51 -6.15
C THR A 22 13.42 3.36 -4.88
N TYR A 23 12.20 3.65 -4.50
CA TYR A 23 11.96 4.45 -3.30
C TYR A 23 12.40 3.69 -2.05
N TYR A 24 12.00 2.42 -1.95
CA TYR A 24 12.28 1.62 -0.76
C TYR A 24 13.77 1.38 -0.55
N ARG A 25 14.52 1.22 -1.63
CA ARG A 25 15.97 1.05 -1.53
C ARG A 25 16.67 2.28 -0.96
N ARG A 26 16.06 3.45 -1.11
CA ARG A 26 16.69 4.73 -0.77
C ARG A 26 16.30 5.28 0.59
N ILE A 27 15.16 4.87 1.13
CA ILE A 27 14.73 5.40 2.43
C ILE A 27 15.62 4.85 3.54
N ASP A 28 15.64 5.58 4.64
CA ASP A 28 16.34 5.12 5.86
C ASP A 28 15.44 4.11 6.56
N ARG A 29 15.73 2.83 6.34
CA ARG A 29 14.91 1.74 6.88
C ARG A 29 15.06 1.53 8.37
N SER A 30 15.99 2.23 9.00
CA SER A 30 16.05 2.24 10.45
C SER A 30 15.01 3.18 11.05
N ALA A 31 14.58 4.19 10.30
CA ALA A 31 13.59 5.15 10.74
C ALA A 31 12.19 4.80 10.24
N ILE A 32 12.06 4.34 8.99
CA ILE A 32 10.80 3.99 8.37
C ILE A 32 10.95 2.63 7.71
N GLN A 33 10.04 1.72 8.01
CA GLN A 33 10.03 0.40 7.38
C GLN A 33 8.68 0.19 6.68
N PHE A 34 8.72 -0.50 5.55
CA PHE A 34 7.50 -0.83 4.82
C PHE A 34 7.06 -2.26 5.11
N ASP A 35 5.75 -2.44 5.17
CA ASP A 35 5.10 -3.74 5.04
C ASP A 35 4.26 -3.65 3.78
N PHE A 36 4.08 -4.77 3.08
CA PHE A 36 3.39 -4.77 1.80
C PHE A 36 2.14 -5.62 1.87
N LEU A 37 1.03 -5.04 1.44
CA LEU A 37 -0.24 -5.76 1.31
C LEU A 37 -0.40 -6.13 -0.15
N CYS A 38 -0.56 -7.42 -0.41
CA CYS A 38 -0.64 -7.96 -1.77
C CYS A 38 -1.95 -8.71 -1.92
N ASN A 39 -2.71 -8.41 -2.97
CA ASN A 39 -3.98 -9.07 -3.24
C ASN A 39 -3.81 -10.27 -4.16
N THR A 40 -2.78 -11.04 -3.91
CA THR A 40 -2.52 -12.31 -4.56
C THR A 40 -1.76 -13.18 -3.59
N HIS A 41 -1.94 -14.49 -3.70
CA HIS A 41 -1.18 -15.43 -2.89
C HIS A 41 0.10 -15.86 -3.58
N SER A 42 0.31 -15.41 -4.81
CA SER A 42 1.54 -15.64 -5.53
C SER A 42 2.60 -14.64 -5.10
N LYS A 43 3.84 -15.02 -5.33
CA LYS A 43 4.97 -14.14 -5.06
C LYS A 43 4.90 -12.91 -5.94
N VAL A 44 5.09 -11.73 -5.35
CA VAL A 44 5.10 -10.49 -6.14
C VAL A 44 6.51 -10.17 -6.62
N ALA A 45 6.60 -9.20 -7.54
CA ALA A 45 7.89 -8.75 -8.04
C ALA A 45 8.76 -8.27 -6.88
N PHE A 46 10.03 -8.62 -6.93
CA PHE A 46 11.04 -8.21 -5.93
C PHE A 46 10.77 -8.70 -4.51
N GLU A 47 9.86 -9.65 -4.33
CA GLU A 47 9.46 -10.06 -2.98
C GLU A 47 10.64 -10.50 -2.12
N ASP A 48 11.55 -11.29 -2.67
CA ASP A 48 12.70 -11.76 -1.90
C ASP A 48 13.60 -10.62 -1.46
N GLU A 49 13.78 -9.64 -2.33
CA GLU A 49 14.58 -8.46 -1.97
C GLU A 49 13.86 -7.63 -0.91
N LEU A 50 12.54 -7.47 -1.04
CA LEU A 50 11.75 -6.72 -0.06
C LEU A 50 11.90 -7.35 1.33
N ILE A 51 11.77 -8.66 1.41
CA ILE A 51 11.90 -9.39 2.67
C ILE A 51 13.32 -9.23 3.21
N GLY A 52 14.31 -9.33 2.34
CA GLY A 52 15.71 -9.17 2.74
C GLY A 52 16.01 -7.79 3.28
N LEU A 53 15.27 -6.77 2.88
CA LEU A 53 15.43 -5.41 3.37
C LEU A 53 14.59 -5.14 4.63
N GLY A 54 13.83 -6.12 5.11
CA GLY A 54 13.09 -6.02 6.36
C GLY A 54 11.59 -5.87 6.23
N ALA A 55 11.05 -5.89 5.00
CA ALA A 55 9.61 -5.77 4.79
C ALA A 55 8.90 -7.05 5.20
N ARG A 56 7.68 -6.90 5.73
CA ARG A 56 6.78 -8.03 5.96
C ARG A 56 5.77 -8.04 4.82
N MET A 57 5.46 -9.23 4.32
CA MET A 57 4.55 -9.40 3.19
C MET A 57 3.24 -10.01 3.69
N PHE A 58 2.14 -9.36 3.37
CA PHE A 58 0.80 -9.84 3.74
C PHE A 58 0.02 -10.12 2.47
N HIS A 59 -0.22 -11.39 2.21
CA HIS A 59 -0.93 -11.84 1.01
C HIS A 59 -2.37 -12.17 1.36
N ILE A 60 -3.31 -11.56 0.63
CA ILE A 60 -4.73 -11.85 0.80
C ILE A 60 -5.33 -12.22 -0.54
N THR A 61 -6.50 -12.88 -0.50
CA THR A 61 -7.26 -13.23 -1.70
C THR A 61 -7.75 -11.95 -2.37
N SER A 62 -7.67 -11.89 -3.69
CA SER A 62 -8.14 -10.71 -4.41
C SER A 62 -9.67 -10.63 -4.39
N ARG A 63 -10.19 -9.40 -4.47
CA ARG A 63 -11.62 -9.18 -4.55
C ARG A 63 -12.23 -9.85 -5.78
N ARG A 64 -11.48 -9.86 -6.89
CA ARG A 64 -11.93 -10.49 -8.13
C ARG A 64 -12.06 -11.99 -7.98
N GLU A 65 -11.15 -12.61 -7.26
CA GLU A 65 -11.12 -14.05 -7.08
C GLU A 65 -12.23 -14.52 -6.16
N ASN A 66 -12.39 -13.87 -5.02
CA ASN A 66 -13.42 -14.22 -4.04
C ASN A 66 -13.69 -13.00 -3.17
N ARG A 67 -14.77 -12.31 -3.46
CA ARG A 67 -15.12 -11.06 -2.80
C ARG A 67 -15.30 -11.22 -1.29
N ARG A 68 -15.96 -12.30 -0.88
CA ARG A 68 -16.21 -12.53 0.53
C ARG A 68 -14.92 -12.77 1.29
N ARG A 69 -14.04 -13.62 0.76
CA ARG A 69 -12.75 -13.90 1.38
C ARG A 69 -11.87 -12.67 1.42
N PHE A 70 -11.91 -11.87 0.36
CA PHE A 70 -11.15 -10.63 0.31
C PHE A 70 -11.49 -9.74 1.51
N TYR A 71 -12.78 -9.49 1.74
CA TYR A 71 -13.18 -8.63 2.84
C TYR A 71 -12.91 -9.26 4.19
N GLU A 72 -13.12 -10.56 4.32
CA GLU A 72 -12.82 -11.24 5.58
C GLU A 72 -11.34 -11.16 5.93
N GLU A 73 -10.48 -11.44 4.96
CA GLU A 73 -9.05 -11.42 5.18
C GLU A 73 -8.53 -10.00 5.40
N LEU A 74 -9.03 -9.06 4.63
CA LEU A 74 -8.64 -7.66 4.77
C LEU A 74 -9.02 -7.13 6.15
N ASN A 75 -10.26 -7.35 6.56
CA ASN A 75 -10.73 -6.86 7.85
C ASN A 75 -10.02 -7.53 9.01
N SER A 76 -9.75 -8.82 8.90
CA SER A 76 -9.02 -9.56 9.91
C SER A 76 -7.60 -9.04 10.06
N LEU A 77 -6.91 -8.82 8.95
CA LEU A 77 -5.56 -8.29 8.96
C LEU A 77 -5.51 -6.93 9.64
N PHE A 78 -6.43 -6.04 9.27
CA PHE A 78 -6.43 -4.70 9.84
C PHE A 78 -6.82 -4.71 11.33
N ARG A 79 -7.74 -5.60 11.71
CA ARG A 79 -8.09 -5.73 13.12
C ARG A 79 -6.90 -6.15 13.97
N GLU A 80 -6.08 -7.04 13.43
CA GLU A 80 -4.94 -7.58 14.17
C GLU A 80 -3.72 -6.68 14.14
N LYS A 81 -3.47 -5.99 13.02
CA LYS A 81 -2.20 -5.33 12.77
C LYS A 81 -2.25 -3.82 12.65
N ALA A 82 -3.44 -3.22 12.55
CA ALA A 82 -3.52 -1.79 12.26
C ALA A 82 -2.77 -0.92 13.28
N GLY A 83 -2.71 -1.35 14.52
CA GLY A 83 -1.98 -0.60 15.55
C GLY A 83 -0.48 -0.52 15.30
N GLU A 84 0.05 -1.37 14.44
CA GLU A 84 1.47 -1.35 14.11
C GLU A 84 1.80 -0.40 12.96
N TRP A 85 0.79 0.09 12.23
CA TRP A 85 1.02 0.92 11.06
C TRP A 85 0.73 2.38 11.34
N HIS A 86 1.76 3.19 11.11
CA HIS A 86 1.66 4.64 11.24
C HIS A 86 0.85 5.24 10.10
N ALA A 87 0.90 4.64 8.91
CA ALA A 87 0.22 5.13 7.72
C ALA A 87 -0.03 3.98 6.75
N ILE A 88 -0.94 4.21 5.81
CA ILE A 88 -1.11 3.35 4.65
C ILE A 88 -0.88 4.17 3.39
N TRP A 89 -0.17 3.59 2.44
CA TRP A 89 0.16 4.22 1.17
C TRP A 89 -0.32 3.30 0.05
N VAL A 90 -1.40 3.70 -0.61
CA VAL A 90 -2.04 2.90 -1.65
C VAL A 90 -1.62 3.43 -3.02
N ASN A 91 -0.92 2.60 -3.77
CA ASN A 91 -0.47 2.91 -5.12
C ASN A 91 -1.37 2.18 -6.09
N VAL A 92 -2.03 2.91 -6.96
CA VAL A 92 -2.98 2.32 -7.91
C VAL A 92 -2.77 2.91 -9.29
N SER A 93 -3.09 2.13 -10.32
CA SER A 93 -3.11 2.64 -11.69
C SER A 93 -4.46 3.25 -12.04
N SER A 94 -5.46 3.04 -11.20
CA SER A 94 -6.77 3.67 -11.33
C SER A 94 -7.32 3.90 -9.93
N LEU A 95 -8.34 4.75 -9.83
CA LEU A 95 -8.98 5.03 -8.55
C LEU A 95 -10.17 4.12 -8.27
N ALA A 96 -10.26 3.00 -8.99
CA ALA A 96 -11.43 2.13 -8.89
C ALA A 96 -11.53 1.40 -7.56
N ASN A 97 -10.39 1.11 -6.93
CA ASN A 97 -10.39 0.29 -5.72
C ASN A 97 -9.82 1.06 -4.53
N ILE A 98 -10.70 1.52 -3.66
CA ILE A 98 -10.33 2.24 -2.45
C ILE A 98 -10.65 1.45 -1.19
N ASP A 99 -10.91 0.16 -1.33
CA ASP A 99 -11.28 -0.70 -0.19
C ASP A 99 -10.23 -0.65 0.91
N TYR A 100 -8.96 -0.56 0.52
CA TYR A 100 -7.85 -0.54 1.49
C TYR A 100 -7.89 0.72 2.34
N LEU A 101 -8.24 1.86 1.73
CA LEU A 101 -8.33 3.12 2.47
C LEU A 101 -9.53 3.12 3.41
N ILE A 102 -10.63 2.53 2.98
CA ILE A 102 -11.82 2.41 3.82
C ILE A 102 -11.52 1.52 5.03
N ALA A 103 -10.88 0.38 4.80
CA ALA A 103 -10.52 -0.53 5.88
C ALA A 103 -9.55 0.14 6.86
N ALA A 104 -8.57 0.88 6.32
CA ALA A 104 -7.62 1.60 7.15
C ALA A 104 -8.30 2.65 8.02
N LYS A 105 -9.26 3.37 7.44
CA LYS A 105 -10.00 4.38 8.20
C LYS A 105 -10.78 3.74 9.34
N LYS A 106 -11.48 2.65 9.07
CA LYS A 106 -12.25 1.94 10.09
C LYS A 106 -11.35 1.40 11.20
N ALA A 107 -10.13 1.03 10.86
CA ALA A 107 -9.18 0.47 11.81
C ALA A 107 -8.39 1.53 12.58
N GLY A 108 -8.60 2.81 12.28
CA GLY A 108 -7.98 3.90 13.01
C GLY A 108 -6.65 4.39 12.47
N ILE A 109 -6.25 3.95 11.28
CA ILE A 109 -5.03 4.46 10.65
C ILE A 109 -5.35 5.84 10.08
N ARG A 110 -4.74 6.87 10.68
CA ARG A 110 -5.09 8.25 10.34
C ARG A 110 -4.42 8.75 9.07
N LYS A 111 -3.19 8.35 8.81
CA LYS A 111 -2.47 8.80 7.62
C LYS A 111 -2.74 7.85 6.49
N ARG A 112 -3.54 8.29 5.54
CA ARG A 112 -3.94 7.49 4.39
C ARG A 112 -3.60 8.26 3.13
N ILE A 113 -2.73 7.69 2.31
CA ILE A 113 -2.22 8.33 1.11
C ILE A 113 -2.59 7.47 -0.08
N ILE A 114 -3.17 8.10 -1.11
CA ILE A 114 -3.42 7.44 -2.37
C ILE A 114 -2.53 8.06 -3.43
N HIS A 115 -1.89 7.21 -4.22
CA HIS A 115 -0.95 7.64 -5.25
C HIS A 115 -1.34 6.99 -6.57
N SER A 116 -1.80 7.78 -7.52
CA SER A 116 -2.18 7.29 -8.84
C SER A 116 -0.98 7.33 -9.77
N HIS A 117 -0.74 6.19 -10.43
CA HIS A 117 0.37 6.04 -11.37
C HIS A 117 -0.15 6.00 -12.81
N ASN A 118 -1.24 6.70 -13.09
CA ASN A 118 -1.77 6.77 -14.43
C ASN A 118 -0.78 7.46 -15.37
N SER A 119 -0.83 7.04 -16.63
CA SER A 119 -0.02 7.65 -17.67
C SER A 119 -0.38 9.14 -17.87
N GLY A 120 0.45 9.83 -18.62
CA GLY A 120 0.22 11.22 -18.94
C GLY A 120 0.89 12.15 -17.95
N ASN A 121 0.13 13.03 -17.34
CA ASN A 121 0.71 14.05 -16.47
C ASN A 121 0.91 13.51 -15.04
N MET A 122 1.77 12.51 -14.95
CA MET A 122 2.01 11.85 -13.66
C MET A 122 2.60 12.80 -12.63
N GLU A 123 3.57 13.64 -13.04
CA GLU A 123 4.23 14.53 -12.11
C GLU A 123 3.26 15.54 -11.50
N GLY A 124 2.42 16.15 -12.33
CA GLY A 124 1.40 17.07 -11.83
C GLY A 124 0.39 16.37 -10.96
N MET A 125 0.06 15.14 -11.32
CA MET A 125 -0.88 14.32 -10.57
C MET A 125 -0.32 13.95 -9.20
N ILE A 126 0.94 13.55 -9.14
CA ILE A 126 1.61 13.24 -7.89
C ILE A 126 1.60 14.47 -6.98
N ARG A 127 1.96 15.63 -7.53
CA ARG A 127 2.00 16.85 -6.75
C ARG A 127 0.62 17.19 -6.18
N ARG A 128 -0.42 17.04 -7.00
CA ARG A 128 -1.78 17.31 -6.55
C ARG A 128 -2.21 16.33 -5.46
N ILE A 129 -1.90 15.04 -5.63
CA ILE A 129 -2.27 14.03 -4.65
C ILE A 129 -1.54 14.27 -3.32
N LEU A 130 -0.27 14.62 -3.36
CA LEU A 130 0.47 14.94 -2.15
C LEU A 130 -0.13 16.14 -1.44
N HIS A 131 -0.55 17.15 -2.20
CA HIS A 131 -1.21 18.32 -1.64
C HIS A 131 -2.54 17.95 -1.00
N GLU A 132 -3.38 17.21 -1.71
CA GLU A 132 -4.67 16.75 -1.20
C GLU A 132 -4.52 15.67 -0.15
N GLY A 133 -3.46 14.88 -0.24
CA GLY A 133 -3.15 13.86 0.75
C GLY A 133 -3.03 14.44 2.14
N ASN A 134 -2.59 15.67 2.25
CA ASN A 134 -2.53 16.34 3.54
C ASN A 134 -3.91 16.51 4.15
N ARG A 135 -4.94 16.65 3.34
CA ARG A 135 -6.32 16.73 3.81
C ARG A 135 -6.91 15.35 4.05
N MET A 136 -6.63 14.41 3.15
CA MET A 136 -7.16 13.06 3.27
C MET A 136 -6.64 12.32 4.49
N ARG A 137 -5.38 12.50 4.81
CA ARG A 137 -4.76 11.79 5.92
C ARG A 137 -5.24 12.26 7.28
N ILE A 138 -6.05 13.28 7.34
CA ILE A 138 -6.59 13.77 8.61
C ILE A 138 -7.63 12.82 9.19
N GLY A 139 -7.99 11.81 8.46
CA GLY A 139 -8.84 10.78 9.01
C GLY A 139 -10.31 11.13 9.02
N LYS A 140 -10.69 11.95 8.13
CA LYS A 140 -12.09 12.32 8.00
C LYS A 140 -12.88 11.29 7.26
#